data_58fbc6551f31d2d10e3c27591421989f
#
_entry.id   58fbc6551f31d2d10e3c27591421989f
#
_cell.length_a   1.000
_cell.length_b   1.000
_cell.length_c   1.000
_cell.angle_alpha   90.00
_cell.angle_beta   90.00
_cell.angle_gamma   90.00
#
_symmetry.space_group_name_H-M   'P 1'
#
loop_
_entity.id
_entity.type
_entity.pdbx_description
1 polymer ?
#
loop_
_entity_poly.entity_id
_entity_poly.type
_entity_poly.pdbx_seq_one_letter_code
_entity_poly.pdbx_strand_id
1 'polypeptide(L)'
;MANIYKGMLGLIGNTPLVEVVNIEKELGLEATVLVKLEYLNPAGSVKDRVAKAMIEDAEEKGLLKEGSVIIEPTSGNTGIGLAAIAAGKGYRTILTMPETMSVERRNILKAYGAEIVLTEGAKGMTGAIQKAEELAKEIPGGFIPGQFVNPANPAIHKATTGPEIWKDTDGKVDILIAGVGTGGTLTGTGEYLKEQNPDVKVVALEPEDSPVLSEGKAGPHKIQGIGAGFVPDVLNTGIYDEIFKAAGDDAFAAAKLLAKKEGISVGISSGAALHGAIELAKRPENKGKVIVAVLPDSGDRYYSTALFTE
;
A
#
# COMPACT_ATOMS: atom_id res chain seq x y z
N MET A 1 32.83 -5.19 4.42
CA MET A 1 32.10 -5.45 5.67
C MET A 1 31.04 -6.49 5.40
N ALA A 2 30.74 -7.38 6.34
CA ALA A 2 29.69 -8.38 6.15
C ALA A 2 28.31 -7.68 6.07
N ASN A 3 27.50 -8.04 5.07
CA ASN A 3 26.14 -7.50 4.90
C ASN A 3 25.14 -8.46 5.55
N ILE A 4 25.13 -8.49 6.89
CA ILE A 4 24.27 -9.38 7.69
C ILE A 4 23.27 -8.53 8.46
N TYR A 5 21.99 -8.69 8.18
CA TYR A 5 20.91 -8.02 8.89
C TYR A 5 20.56 -8.76 10.19
N LYS A 6 20.30 -8.00 11.25
CA LYS A 6 19.84 -8.56 12.54
C LYS A 6 18.31 -8.49 12.61
N GLY A 7 17.66 -9.55 12.13
CA GLY A 7 16.20 -9.61 12.07
C GLY A 7 15.60 -8.91 10.84
N MET A 8 14.27 -9.06 10.69
CA MET A 8 13.54 -8.64 9.47
C MET A 8 13.34 -7.12 9.36
N LEU A 9 13.39 -6.39 10.48
CA LEU A 9 13.11 -4.94 10.49
C LEU A 9 14.11 -4.13 9.67
N GLY A 10 15.36 -4.59 9.58
CA GLY A 10 16.39 -3.96 8.76
C GLY A 10 16.26 -4.19 7.26
N LEU A 11 15.39 -5.12 6.84
CA LEU A 11 15.12 -5.42 5.43
C LEU A 11 14.00 -4.58 4.83
N ILE A 12 13.25 -3.85 5.66
CA ILE A 12 12.11 -3.04 5.20
C ILE A 12 12.62 -1.80 4.50
N GLY A 13 12.06 -1.55 3.32
CA GLY A 13 12.46 -0.45 2.47
C GLY A 13 13.57 -0.82 1.47
N ASN A 14 14.16 0.19 0.85
CA ASN A 14 15.15 0.04 -0.23
C ASN A 14 14.67 -0.92 -1.34
N THR A 15 13.39 -0.86 -1.65
CA THR A 15 12.79 -1.66 -2.72
C THR A 15 13.24 -1.12 -4.08
N PRO A 16 13.45 -1.98 -5.09
CA PRO A 16 13.95 -1.52 -6.37
C PRO A 16 12.91 -0.77 -7.21
N LEU A 17 13.40 0.10 -8.10
CA LEU A 17 12.70 0.55 -9.28
C LEU A 17 13.07 -0.37 -10.46
N VAL A 18 12.07 -0.71 -11.28
CA VAL A 18 12.26 -1.51 -12.50
C VAL A 18 11.61 -0.78 -13.66
N GLU A 19 12.34 -0.62 -14.77
CA GLU A 19 11.81 -0.11 -16.04
C GLU A 19 11.07 -1.23 -16.78
N VAL A 20 9.87 -0.94 -17.28
CA VAL A 20 9.04 -1.93 -17.97
C VAL A 20 9.31 -1.93 -19.49
N VAL A 21 10.55 -2.20 -19.85
CA VAL A 21 11.11 -2.05 -21.22
C VAL A 21 10.37 -2.83 -22.29
N ASN A 22 9.85 -4.03 -21.97
CA ASN A 22 9.12 -4.84 -22.94
C ASN A 22 7.72 -4.26 -23.19
N ILE A 23 7.06 -3.75 -22.15
CA ILE A 23 5.77 -3.09 -22.27
C ILE A 23 5.91 -1.77 -23.03
N GLU A 24 6.91 -0.96 -22.70
CA GLU A 24 7.20 0.29 -23.44
C GLU A 24 7.39 0.05 -24.92
N LYS A 25 8.21 -0.93 -25.27
CA LYS A 25 8.48 -1.32 -26.66
C LYS A 25 7.22 -1.82 -27.38
N GLU A 26 6.43 -2.68 -26.73
CA GLU A 26 5.23 -3.27 -27.34
C GLU A 26 4.15 -2.22 -27.59
N LEU A 27 3.98 -1.28 -26.65
CA LEU A 27 2.97 -0.23 -26.75
C LEU A 27 3.48 1.04 -27.45
N GLY A 28 4.76 1.09 -27.82
CA GLY A 28 5.36 2.26 -28.49
C GLY A 28 5.36 3.50 -27.60
N LEU A 29 5.58 3.33 -26.28
CA LEU A 29 5.60 4.45 -25.34
C LEU A 29 6.86 5.28 -25.56
N GLU A 30 6.71 6.60 -25.53
CA GLU A 30 7.82 7.55 -25.66
C GLU A 30 8.22 8.17 -24.29
N ALA A 31 7.56 7.76 -23.21
CA ALA A 31 7.93 8.06 -21.82
C ALA A 31 8.55 6.80 -21.19
N THR A 32 9.41 6.98 -20.20
CA THR A 32 9.97 5.90 -19.38
C THR A 32 9.00 5.57 -18.23
N VAL A 33 8.61 4.32 -18.10
CA VAL A 33 7.72 3.84 -17.02
C VAL A 33 8.51 2.98 -16.05
N LEU A 34 8.64 3.46 -14.83
CA LEU A 34 9.31 2.79 -13.73
C LEU A 34 8.28 2.28 -12.72
N VAL A 35 8.49 1.08 -12.21
CA VAL A 35 7.63 0.48 -11.18
C VAL A 35 8.41 0.26 -9.88
N LYS A 36 7.91 0.79 -8.78
CA LYS A 36 8.47 0.62 -7.42
C LYS A 36 7.90 -0.66 -6.81
N LEU A 37 8.73 -1.71 -6.68
CA LEU A 37 8.29 -3.05 -6.30
C LEU A 37 8.20 -3.22 -4.78
N GLU A 38 7.13 -2.75 -4.16
CA GLU A 38 6.94 -2.79 -2.70
C GLU A 38 6.68 -4.20 -2.14
N TYR A 39 6.35 -5.19 -2.99
CA TYR A 39 6.24 -6.58 -2.55
C TYR A 39 7.57 -7.22 -2.12
N LEU A 40 8.70 -6.58 -2.44
CA LEU A 40 10.03 -7.03 -1.99
C LEU A 40 10.34 -6.65 -0.53
N ASN A 41 9.46 -5.93 0.15
CA ASN A 41 9.51 -5.87 1.61
C ASN A 41 9.30 -7.27 2.22
N PRO A 42 9.87 -7.56 3.41
CA PRO A 42 9.93 -8.93 3.98
C PRO A 42 8.58 -9.60 4.21
N ALA A 43 7.54 -8.85 4.60
CA ALA A 43 6.18 -9.38 4.71
C ALA A 43 5.34 -9.17 3.44
N GLY A 44 5.97 -8.72 2.34
CA GLY A 44 5.47 -8.75 0.98
C GLY A 44 4.57 -7.58 0.58
N SER A 45 4.65 -6.42 1.23
CA SER A 45 3.91 -5.24 0.78
C SER A 45 4.47 -3.91 1.28
N VAL A 46 3.97 -2.82 0.68
CA VAL A 46 4.19 -1.44 1.14
C VAL A 46 3.81 -1.21 2.61
N LYS A 47 2.91 -2.03 3.15
CA LYS A 47 2.42 -1.88 4.52
C LYS A 47 3.43 -2.30 5.59
N ASP A 48 4.49 -2.99 5.22
CA ASP A 48 5.61 -3.29 6.12
C ASP A 48 6.24 -1.98 6.63
N ARG A 49 6.40 -0.98 5.76
CA ARG A 49 6.89 0.36 6.13
C ARG A 49 5.95 1.03 7.14
N VAL A 50 4.67 1.02 6.84
CA VAL A 50 3.62 1.67 7.65
C VAL A 50 3.51 1.00 9.02
N ALA A 51 3.48 -0.33 9.06
CA ALA A 51 3.40 -1.10 10.29
C ALA A 51 4.62 -0.84 11.20
N LYS A 52 5.82 -0.85 10.62
CA LYS A 52 7.05 -0.52 11.36
C LYS A 52 6.97 0.88 11.94
N ALA A 53 6.64 1.87 11.14
CA ALA A 53 6.58 3.26 11.59
C ALA A 53 5.55 3.49 12.69
N MET A 54 4.35 2.92 12.57
CA MET A 54 3.31 3.09 13.59
C MET A 54 3.69 2.42 14.92
N ILE A 55 4.37 1.27 14.88
CA ILE A 55 4.84 0.60 16.09
C ILE A 55 6.01 1.37 16.74
N GLU A 56 7.00 1.78 15.96
CA GLU A 56 8.16 2.52 16.47
C GLU A 56 7.75 3.90 17.03
N ASP A 57 6.87 4.63 16.37
CA ASP A 57 6.31 5.89 16.86
C ASP A 57 5.56 5.70 18.19
N ALA A 58 4.79 4.61 18.31
CA ALA A 58 4.09 4.28 19.56
C ALA A 58 5.05 3.91 20.71
N GLU A 59 6.16 3.22 20.41
CA GLU A 59 7.22 2.93 21.37
C GLU A 59 7.89 4.21 21.86
N GLU A 60 8.27 5.11 20.93
CA GLU A 60 8.90 6.40 21.27
C GLU A 60 8.00 7.27 22.13
N LYS A 61 6.69 7.27 21.89
CA LYS A 61 5.69 7.99 22.67
C LYS A 61 5.33 7.30 23.99
N GLY A 62 5.84 6.09 24.23
CA GLY A 62 5.50 5.30 25.41
C GLY A 62 4.08 4.77 25.45
N LEU A 63 3.38 4.77 24.29
CA LEU A 63 2.05 4.19 24.11
C LEU A 63 2.10 2.66 23.98
N LEU A 64 3.20 2.14 23.46
CA LEU A 64 3.46 0.71 23.31
C LEU A 64 4.69 0.33 24.16
N LYS A 65 4.55 -0.66 25.03
CA LYS A 65 5.57 -1.12 25.99
C LYS A 65 5.60 -2.64 26.01
N GLU A 66 6.60 -3.22 26.67
CA GLU A 66 6.63 -4.65 26.96
C GLU A 66 5.31 -5.10 27.61
N GLY A 67 4.72 -6.17 27.08
CA GLY A 67 3.42 -6.68 27.49
C GLY A 67 2.20 -5.97 26.88
N SER A 68 2.38 -4.89 26.12
CA SER A 68 1.29 -4.27 25.35
C SER A 68 0.77 -5.17 24.25
N VAL A 69 -0.48 -4.94 23.84
CA VAL A 69 -1.17 -5.73 22.80
C VAL A 69 -1.55 -4.82 21.65
N ILE A 70 -1.07 -5.14 20.44
CA ILE A 70 -1.42 -4.44 19.22
C ILE A 70 -2.77 -4.97 18.74
N ILE A 71 -3.74 -4.07 18.52
CA ILE A 71 -5.08 -4.42 18.07
C ILE A 71 -5.42 -3.58 16.85
N GLU A 72 -5.77 -4.19 15.70
CA GLU A 72 -6.11 -3.44 14.50
C GLU A 72 -7.29 -4.08 13.77
N PRO A 73 -8.29 -3.27 13.33
CA PRO A 73 -9.39 -3.75 12.50
C PRO A 73 -8.93 -3.84 11.05
N THR A 74 -8.38 -4.96 10.65
CA THR A 74 -7.88 -5.16 9.29
C THR A 74 -7.73 -6.63 8.92
N SER A 75 -7.97 -6.96 7.67
CA SER A 75 -7.71 -8.28 7.08
C SER A 75 -6.70 -8.20 5.92
N GLY A 76 -6.21 -7.00 5.63
CA GLY A 76 -5.34 -6.75 4.48
C GLY A 76 -3.85 -6.72 4.82
N ASN A 77 -3.10 -6.10 3.93
CA ASN A 77 -1.64 -5.99 4.02
C ASN A 77 -1.16 -5.31 5.31
N THR A 78 -1.94 -4.37 5.87
CA THR A 78 -1.61 -3.72 7.15
C THR A 78 -1.59 -4.74 8.29
N GLY A 79 -2.57 -5.64 8.36
CA GLY A 79 -2.59 -6.70 9.36
C GLY A 79 -1.41 -7.65 9.23
N ILE A 80 -1.02 -7.99 8.00
CA ILE A 80 0.15 -8.83 7.73
C ILE A 80 1.43 -8.12 8.17
N GLY A 81 1.61 -6.85 7.81
CA GLY A 81 2.75 -6.05 8.25
C GLY A 81 2.82 -5.92 9.77
N LEU A 82 1.70 -5.58 10.44
CA LEU A 82 1.65 -5.48 11.91
C LEU A 82 1.98 -6.81 12.58
N ALA A 83 1.40 -7.93 12.11
CA ALA A 83 1.68 -9.25 12.67
C ALA A 83 3.15 -9.65 12.51
N ALA A 84 3.75 -9.39 11.34
CA ALA A 84 5.17 -9.69 11.08
C ALA A 84 6.11 -8.85 11.95
N ILE A 85 5.86 -7.53 12.07
CA ILE A 85 6.66 -6.64 12.92
C ILE A 85 6.51 -7.01 14.40
N ALA A 86 5.27 -7.26 14.83
CA ALA A 86 4.97 -7.67 16.20
C ALA A 86 5.68 -8.96 16.57
N ALA A 87 5.68 -9.98 15.69
CA ALA A 87 6.43 -11.21 15.89
C ALA A 87 7.94 -10.94 16.05
N GLY A 88 8.51 -10.07 15.21
CA GLY A 88 9.92 -9.67 15.30
C GLY A 88 10.30 -8.89 16.55
N LYS A 89 9.34 -8.18 17.17
CA LYS A 89 9.53 -7.36 18.38
C LYS A 89 9.01 -8.03 19.67
N GLY A 90 8.32 -9.17 19.57
CA GLY A 90 7.78 -9.88 20.73
C GLY A 90 6.46 -9.33 21.26
N TYR A 91 5.69 -8.60 20.45
CA TYR A 91 4.37 -8.12 20.84
C TYR A 91 3.25 -9.11 20.50
N ARG A 92 2.28 -9.22 21.38
CA ARG A 92 1.00 -9.87 21.11
C ARG A 92 0.19 -9.03 20.13
N THR A 93 -0.45 -9.68 19.16
CA THR A 93 -1.26 -8.99 18.14
C THR A 93 -2.62 -9.64 17.99
N ILE A 94 -3.67 -8.81 18.01
CA ILE A 94 -5.06 -9.23 17.79
C ILE A 94 -5.60 -8.44 16.58
N LEU A 95 -6.09 -9.17 15.58
CA LEU A 95 -6.68 -8.57 14.39
C LEU A 95 -8.16 -8.88 14.33
N THR A 96 -8.99 -7.85 14.22
CA THR A 96 -10.43 -8.00 14.08
C THR A 96 -10.83 -7.87 12.62
N MET A 97 -11.70 -8.75 12.15
CA MET A 97 -12.16 -8.76 10.76
C MET A 97 -13.50 -9.47 10.60
N PRO A 98 -14.29 -9.14 9.57
CA PRO A 98 -15.50 -9.87 9.25
C PRO A 98 -15.22 -11.35 8.93
N GLU A 99 -16.12 -12.23 9.32
CA GLU A 99 -16.03 -13.69 9.03
C GLU A 99 -16.05 -14.02 7.54
N THR A 100 -16.46 -13.07 6.70
CA THR A 100 -16.45 -13.20 5.23
C THR A 100 -15.06 -13.10 4.60
N MET A 101 -14.04 -12.75 5.37
CA MET A 101 -12.66 -12.67 4.88
C MET A 101 -12.10 -14.05 4.53
N SER A 102 -11.28 -14.12 3.49
CA SER A 102 -10.74 -15.36 2.94
C SER A 102 -9.91 -16.15 3.96
N VAL A 103 -9.96 -17.48 3.83
CA VAL A 103 -9.21 -18.39 4.71
C VAL A 103 -7.71 -18.20 4.52
N GLU A 104 -7.25 -17.94 3.31
CA GLU A 104 -5.83 -17.72 2.98
C GLU A 104 -5.27 -16.54 3.76
N ARG A 105 -5.99 -15.41 3.81
CA ARG A 105 -5.58 -14.24 4.60
C ARG A 105 -5.48 -14.54 6.08
N ARG A 106 -6.47 -15.27 6.63
CA ARG A 106 -6.45 -15.69 8.02
C ARG A 106 -5.26 -16.61 8.32
N ASN A 107 -4.91 -17.52 7.40
CA ASN A 107 -3.78 -18.43 7.57
C ASN A 107 -2.45 -17.71 7.58
N ILE A 108 -2.25 -16.71 6.71
CA ILE A 108 -1.03 -15.87 6.72
C ILE A 108 -0.88 -15.16 8.07
N LEU A 109 -1.94 -14.55 8.57
CA LEU A 109 -1.93 -13.83 9.85
C LEU A 109 -1.60 -14.76 11.03
N LYS A 110 -2.23 -15.95 11.05
CA LYS A 110 -1.95 -16.98 12.07
C LYS A 110 -0.51 -17.49 12.00
N ALA A 111 0.07 -17.60 10.80
CA ALA A 111 1.46 -18.02 10.63
C ALA A 111 2.46 -17.04 11.29
N TYR A 112 2.13 -15.75 11.37
CA TYR A 112 2.88 -14.76 12.14
C TYR A 112 2.53 -14.72 13.63
N GLY A 113 1.63 -15.60 14.10
CA GLY A 113 1.24 -15.68 15.51
C GLY A 113 0.13 -14.68 15.92
N ALA A 114 -0.50 -13.99 14.97
CA ALA A 114 -1.60 -13.09 15.29
C ALA A 114 -2.86 -13.85 15.70
N GLU A 115 -3.54 -13.38 16.73
CA GLU A 115 -4.87 -13.81 17.13
C GLU A 115 -5.91 -13.14 16.23
N ILE A 116 -6.89 -13.90 15.76
CA ILE A 116 -7.94 -13.40 14.88
C ILE A 116 -9.27 -13.43 15.62
N VAL A 117 -9.92 -12.28 15.70
CA VAL A 117 -11.28 -12.14 16.23
C VAL A 117 -12.21 -11.85 15.06
N LEU A 118 -13.05 -12.84 14.74
CA LEU A 118 -14.04 -12.72 13.68
C LEU A 118 -15.27 -11.97 14.19
N THR A 119 -15.78 -11.07 13.37
CA THR A 119 -17.01 -10.33 13.61
C THR A 119 -18.08 -10.74 12.61
N GLU A 120 -19.34 -10.47 12.95
CA GLU A 120 -20.49 -10.77 12.12
C GLU A 120 -20.35 -10.18 10.72
N GLY A 121 -20.46 -11.01 9.70
CA GLY A 121 -20.24 -10.62 8.29
C GLY A 121 -21.13 -9.48 7.83
N ALA A 122 -22.40 -9.46 8.27
CA ALA A 122 -23.37 -8.42 7.93
C ALA A 122 -22.96 -7.00 8.39
N LYS A 123 -22.12 -6.91 9.44
CA LYS A 123 -21.63 -5.62 9.97
C LYS A 123 -20.37 -5.11 9.22
N GLY A 124 -19.79 -5.91 8.35
CA GLY A 124 -18.62 -5.55 7.57
C GLY A 124 -17.46 -5.00 8.42
N MET A 125 -16.70 -4.07 7.88
CA MET A 125 -15.58 -3.45 8.60
C MET A 125 -16.01 -2.60 9.80
N THR A 126 -17.23 -2.03 9.80
CA THR A 126 -17.74 -1.28 10.97
C THR A 126 -17.81 -2.18 12.21
N GLY A 127 -18.26 -3.43 12.06
CA GLY A 127 -18.27 -4.40 13.17
C GLY A 127 -16.86 -4.76 13.65
N ALA A 128 -15.90 -4.86 12.74
CA ALA A 128 -14.51 -5.12 13.10
C ALA A 128 -13.87 -3.94 13.86
N ILE A 129 -14.16 -2.69 13.45
CA ILE A 129 -13.69 -1.47 14.13
C ILE A 129 -14.23 -1.43 15.55
N GLN A 130 -15.54 -1.57 15.72
CA GLN A 130 -16.18 -1.58 17.03
C GLN A 130 -15.55 -2.63 17.95
N LYS A 131 -15.30 -3.85 17.42
CA LYS A 131 -14.70 -4.93 18.21
C LYS A 131 -13.25 -4.64 18.58
N ALA A 132 -12.48 -4.00 17.71
CA ALA A 132 -11.12 -3.56 18.04
C ALA A 132 -11.12 -2.54 19.17
N GLU A 133 -12.03 -1.56 19.13
CA GLU A 133 -12.18 -0.55 20.18
C GLU A 133 -12.61 -1.14 21.53
N GLU A 134 -13.53 -2.11 21.53
CA GLU A 134 -13.92 -2.87 22.73
C GLU A 134 -12.70 -3.57 23.33
N LEU A 135 -11.99 -4.36 22.53
CA LEU A 135 -10.82 -5.10 22.99
C LEU A 135 -9.70 -4.19 23.51
N ALA A 136 -9.48 -3.02 22.87
CA ALA A 136 -8.47 -2.08 23.30
C ALA A 136 -8.79 -1.45 24.68
N LYS A 137 -10.09 -1.34 25.02
CA LYS A 137 -10.52 -0.87 26.35
C LYS A 137 -10.48 -1.98 27.40
N GLU A 138 -10.77 -3.21 27.01
CA GLU A 138 -10.83 -4.36 27.93
C GLU A 138 -9.45 -4.95 28.25
N ILE A 139 -8.52 -4.91 27.29
CA ILE A 139 -7.19 -5.52 27.43
C ILE A 139 -6.20 -4.48 27.97
N PRO A 140 -5.60 -4.71 29.15
CA PRO A 140 -4.55 -3.82 29.65
C PRO A 140 -3.39 -3.68 28.65
N GLY A 141 -3.03 -2.44 28.31
CA GLY A 141 -2.01 -2.16 27.30
C GLY A 141 -2.45 -2.39 25.87
N GLY A 142 -3.77 -2.50 25.61
CA GLY A 142 -4.33 -2.55 24.27
C GLY A 142 -4.06 -1.24 23.52
N PHE A 143 -3.51 -1.33 22.31
CA PHE A 143 -3.15 -0.20 21.47
C PHE A 143 -3.64 -0.42 20.03
N ILE A 144 -4.31 0.59 19.47
CA ILE A 144 -4.77 0.59 18.07
C ILE A 144 -3.86 1.53 17.28
N PRO A 145 -3.04 1.00 16.33
CA PRO A 145 -2.18 1.80 15.46
C PRO A 145 -2.91 2.83 14.60
N GLY A 146 -4.07 2.47 14.02
CA GLY A 146 -4.96 3.40 13.33
C GLY A 146 -4.42 3.93 12.01
N GLN A 147 -4.22 3.06 11.02
CA GLN A 147 -3.57 3.38 9.75
C GLN A 147 -4.16 4.57 8.97
N PHE A 148 -5.45 4.88 9.15
CA PHE A 148 -6.14 5.96 8.42
C PHE A 148 -5.99 7.35 9.06
N VAL A 149 -5.56 7.40 10.33
CA VAL A 149 -5.46 8.62 11.14
C VAL A 149 -4.05 8.86 11.68
N ASN A 150 -3.18 7.86 11.66
CA ASN A 150 -1.85 7.92 12.26
C ASN A 150 -0.85 8.63 11.35
N PRO A 151 -0.27 9.78 11.76
CA PRO A 151 0.67 10.55 10.96
C PRO A 151 1.99 9.82 10.67
N ALA A 152 2.36 8.78 11.44
CA ALA A 152 3.52 7.96 11.15
C ALA A 152 3.42 7.24 9.79
N ASN A 153 2.19 7.02 9.28
CA ASN A 153 1.96 6.43 7.97
C ASN A 153 2.51 7.30 6.83
N PRO A 154 2.07 8.53 6.56
CA PRO A 154 2.70 9.36 5.53
C PRO A 154 4.15 9.72 5.86
N ALA A 155 4.49 9.89 7.13
CA ALA A 155 5.84 10.27 7.55
C ALA A 155 6.90 9.24 7.11
N ILE A 156 6.63 7.93 7.20
CA ILE A 156 7.60 6.91 6.76
C ILE A 156 7.83 6.95 5.24
N HIS A 157 6.81 7.26 4.45
CA HIS A 157 6.95 7.39 3.01
C HIS A 157 7.74 8.66 2.62
N LYS A 158 7.55 9.74 3.36
CA LYS A 158 8.35 10.95 3.21
C LYS A 158 9.82 10.73 3.58
N ALA A 159 10.06 9.92 4.61
CA ALA A 159 11.41 9.61 5.10
C ALA A 159 12.13 8.50 4.30
N THR A 160 11.41 7.66 3.56
CA THR A 160 12.02 6.49 2.91
C THR A 160 11.63 6.35 1.45
N THR A 161 10.37 6.11 1.12
CA THR A 161 9.90 5.83 -0.25
C THR A 161 10.21 6.98 -1.21
N GLY A 162 9.95 8.23 -0.79
CA GLY A 162 10.28 9.44 -1.57
C GLY A 162 11.78 9.57 -1.84
N PRO A 163 12.65 9.56 -0.80
CA PRO A 163 14.10 9.57 -0.96
C PRO A 163 14.65 8.44 -1.83
N GLU A 164 14.12 7.21 -1.69
CA GLU A 164 14.52 6.08 -2.52
C GLU A 164 14.22 6.34 -4.00
N ILE A 165 12.99 6.78 -4.34
CA ILE A 165 12.60 7.10 -5.72
C ILE A 165 13.48 8.22 -6.28
N TRP A 166 13.69 9.30 -5.54
CA TRP A 166 14.50 10.42 -5.96
C TRP A 166 15.93 10.02 -6.26
N LYS A 167 16.55 9.25 -5.35
CA LYS A 167 17.91 8.75 -5.50
C LYS A 167 18.04 7.79 -6.68
N ASP A 168 17.12 6.82 -6.80
CA ASP A 168 17.20 5.76 -7.81
C ASP A 168 16.91 6.27 -9.23
N THR A 169 16.29 7.46 -9.35
CA THR A 169 16.08 8.14 -10.63
C THR A 169 17.11 9.23 -10.92
N ASP A 170 18.14 9.41 -10.09
CA ASP A 170 19.06 10.57 -10.14
C ASP A 170 18.29 11.92 -10.18
N GLY A 171 17.16 12.00 -9.47
CA GLY A 171 16.31 13.18 -9.43
C GLY A 171 15.51 13.47 -10.71
N LYS A 172 15.36 12.49 -11.60
CA LYS A 172 14.70 12.68 -12.91
C LYS A 172 13.24 12.26 -12.95
N VAL A 173 12.62 11.97 -11.82
CA VAL A 173 11.19 11.66 -11.77
C VAL A 173 10.34 12.88 -12.12
N ASP A 174 9.47 12.75 -13.12
CA ASP A 174 8.54 13.80 -13.55
C ASP A 174 7.12 13.58 -13.02
N ILE A 175 6.69 12.31 -12.94
CA ILE A 175 5.31 11.95 -12.53
C ILE A 175 5.38 10.80 -11.55
N LEU A 176 4.69 10.96 -10.41
CA LEU A 176 4.40 9.89 -9.45
C LEU A 176 2.92 9.50 -9.58
N ILE A 177 2.63 8.21 -9.70
CA ILE A 177 1.26 7.70 -9.55
C ILE A 177 1.20 6.62 -8.48
N ALA A 178 0.23 6.73 -7.58
CA ALA A 178 -0.02 5.74 -6.54
C ALA A 178 -1.50 5.62 -6.20
N GLY A 179 -1.95 4.39 -5.92
CA GLY A 179 -3.31 4.11 -5.49
C GLY A 179 -3.58 4.63 -4.07
N VAL A 180 -4.75 5.22 -3.87
CA VAL A 180 -5.17 5.77 -2.58
C VAL A 180 -6.01 4.75 -1.81
N GLY A 181 -5.36 4.06 -0.86
CA GLY A 181 -6.04 3.30 0.19
C GLY A 181 -6.16 4.16 1.46
N THR A 182 -5.08 4.25 2.26
CA THR A 182 -4.98 5.21 3.36
C THR A 182 -4.50 6.59 2.90
N GLY A 183 -3.89 6.67 1.72
CA GLY A 183 -3.30 7.90 1.20
C GLY A 183 -1.87 8.19 1.68
N GLY A 184 -1.35 7.43 2.65
CA GLY A 184 -0.03 7.69 3.23
C GLY A 184 1.11 7.60 2.22
N THR A 185 1.08 6.61 1.33
CA THR A 185 2.10 6.45 0.28
C THR A 185 2.14 7.66 -0.65
N LEU A 186 0.97 8.07 -1.18
CA LEU A 186 0.87 9.22 -2.08
C LEU A 186 1.29 10.51 -1.38
N THR A 187 0.78 10.74 -0.17
CA THR A 187 1.07 11.94 0.63
C THR A 187 2.56 12.06 0.92
N GLY A 188 3.13 11.08 1.61
CA GLY A 188 4.51 11.20 2.06
C GLY A 188 5.52 11.20 0.91
N THR A 189 5.33 10.33 -0.09
CA THR A 189 6.20 10.30 -1.28
C THR A 189 6.06 11.59 -2.10
N GLY A 190 4.82 12.03 -2.35
CA GLY A 190 4.54 13.25 -3.11
C GLY A 190 5.10 14.50 -2.44
N GLU A 191 4.94 14.64 -1.12
CA GLU A 191 5.52 15.75 -0.36
C GLU A 191 7.04 15.80 -0.51
N TYR A 192 7.73 14.67 -0.31
CA TYR A 192 9.18 14.63 -0.47
C TYR A 192 9.60 15.00 -1.89
N LEU A 193 8.98 14.42 -2.90
CA LEU A 193 9.37 14.68 -4.30
C LEU A 193 9.13 16.15 -4.68
N LYS A 194 8.01 16.76 -4.27
CA LYS A 194 7.74 18.18 -4.52
C LYS A 194 8.63 19.12 -3.72
N GLU A 195 9.15 18.71 -2.57
CA GLU A 195 10.19 19.45 -1.84
C GLU A 195 11.52 19.45 -2.58
N GLN A 196 11.84 18.37 -3.32
CA GLN A 196 13.04 18.30 -4.15
C GLN A 196 12.87 19.05 -5.49
N ASN A 197 11.71 18.85 -6.13
CA ASN A 197 11.35 19.49 -7.40
C ASN A 197 9.84 19.79 -7.41
N PRO A 198 9.43 21.07 -7.28
CA PRO A 198 8.02 21.45 -7.29
C PRO A 198 7.25 21.10 -8.57
N ASP A 199 7.96 20.86 -9.69
CA ASP A 199 7.37 20.53 -10.98
C ASP A 199 6.99 19.05 -11.10
N VAL A 200 7.35 18.21 -10.12
CA VAL A 200 6.91 16.81 -10.09
C VAL A 200 5.40 16.74 -9.97
N LYS A 201 4.76 16.09 -10.96
CA LYS A 201 3.33 15.86 -10.98
C LYS A 201 2.98 14.64 -10.12
N VAL A 202 2.06 14.80 -9.21
CA VAL A 202 1.55 13.72 -8.34
C VAL A 202 0.14 13.35 -8.78
N VAL A 203 -0.07 12.08 -9.13
CA VAL A 203 -1.35 11.56 -9.60
C VAL A 203 -1.93 10.59 -8.58
N ALA A 204 -3.07 10.95 -8.01
CA ALA A 204 -3.83 10.08 -7.12
C ALA A 204 -4.64 9.09 -7.97
N LEU A 205 -4.56 7.80 -7.66
CA LEU A 205 -5.35 6.79 -8.33
C LEU A 205 -6.45 6.27 -7.41
N GLU A 206 -7.68 6.29 -7.90
CA GLU A 206 -8.86 5.72 -7.23
C GLU A 206 -9.62 4.75 -8.14
N PRO A 207 -10.47 3.84 -7.58
CA PRO A 207 -11.33 3.00 -8.39
C PRO A 207 -12.42 3.83 -9.10
N GLU A 208 -12.67 3.56 -10.38
CA GLU A 208 -13.73 4.21 -11.16
C GLU A 208 -15.12 3.98 -10.54
N ASP A 209 -15.36 2.77 -10.01
CA ASP A 209 -16.63 2.41 -9.36
C ASP A 209 -16.82 3.06 -7.97
N SER A 210 -15.74 3.65 -7.40
CA SER A 210 -15.76 4.31 -6.09
C SER A 210 -14.98 5.63 -6.12
N PRO A 211 -15.43 6.63 -6.92
CA PRO A 211 -14.71 7.89 -7.17
C PRO A 211 -14.89 8.88 -6.02
N VAL A 212 -14.36 8.51 -4.84
CA VAL A 212 -14.52 9.32 -3.60
C VAL A 212 -13.76 10.63 -3.68
N LEU A 213 -12.55 10.61 -4.23
CA LEU A 213 -11.69 11.79 -4.29
C LEU A 213 -12.17 12.79 -5.35
N SER A 214 -12.62 12.28 -6.51
CA SER A 214 -13.04 13.12 -7.63
C SER A 214 -14.51 13.52 -7.57
N GLU A 215 -15.40 12.65 -7.05
CA GLU A 215 -16.86 12.84 -7.12
C GLU A 215 -17.56 12.78 -5.75
N GLY A 216 -16.83 12.49 -4.66
CA GLY A 216 -17.40 12.32 -3.32
C GLY A 216 -18.32 11.10 -3.17
N LYS A 217 -18.24 10.12 -4.09
CA LYS A 217 -19.19 9.02 -4.19
C LYS A 217 -18.48 7.68 -3.92
N ALA A 218 -18.86 7.00 -2.84
CA ALA A 218 -18.40 5.64 -2.57
C ALA A 218 -19.27 4.60 -3.31
N GLY A 219 -18.62 3.51 -3.75
CA GLY A 219 -19.29 2.38 -4.38
C GLY A 219 -18.52 1.07 -4.20
N PRO A 220 -19.16 -0.09 -4.43
CA PRO A 220 -18.48 -1.37 -4.46
C PRO A 220 -17.55 -1.46 -5.68
N HIS A 221 -16.33 -1.97 -5.50
CA HIS A 221 -15.35 -2.11 -6.56
C HIS A 221 -14.48 -3.37 -6.39
N LYS A 222 -13.79 -3.77 -7.46
CA LYS A 222 -12.98 -5.00 -7.51
C LYS A 222 -11.50 -4.77 -7.11
N ILE A 223 -11.02 -3.54 -7.03
CA ILE A 223 -9.60 -3.22 -6.80
C ILE A 223 -9.29 -3.27 -5.31
N GLN A 224 -8.90 -4.43 -4.80
CA GLN A 224 -8.56 -4.62 -3.39
C GLN A 224 -7.31 -3.79 -3.01
N GLY A 225 -7.33 -3.21 -1.80
CA GLY A 225 -6.20 -2.48 -1.22
C GLY A 225 -6.24 -0.96 -1.37
N ILE A 226 -7.12 -0.43 -2.22
CA ILE A 226 -7.39 1.00 -2.38
C ILE A 226 -8.91 1.27 -2.31
N GLY A 227 -9.32 2.55 -2.35
CA GLY A 227 -10.73 2.91 -2.38
C GLY A 227 -11.46 2.59 -1.08
N ALA A 228 -11.07 3.20 0.04
CA ALA A 228 -11.62 2.93 1.37
C ALA A 228 -13.11 3.35 1.53
N GLY A 229 -13.67 4.06 0.57
CA GLY A 229 -15.05 4.57 0.62
C GLY A 229 -15.20 5.90 1.34
N PHE A 230 -14.12 6.49 1.81
CA PHE A 230 -14.05 7.82 2.44
C PHE A 230 -12.68 8.46 2.19
N VAL A 231 -12.55 9.75 2.43
CA VAL A 231 -11.27 10.47 2.37
C VAL A 231 -10.53 10.25 3.68
N PRO A 232 -9.35 9.58 3.69
CA PRO A 232 -8.60 9.33 4.93
C PRO A 232 -8.00 10.59 5.53
N ASP A 233 -7.91 10.68 6.85
CA ASP A 233 -7.35 11.85 7.55
C ASP A 233 -5.86 12.08 7.24
N VAL A 234 -5.12 11.00 7.00
CA VAL A 234 -3.68 11.09 6.66
C VAL A 234 -3.42 11.45 5.19
N LEU A 235 -4.45 11.54 4.35
CA LEU A 235 -4.31 11.98 2.97
C LEU A 235 -4.23 13.51 2.91
N ASN A 236 -3.10 14.02 2.44
CA ASN A 236 -3.00 15.43 2.06
C ASN A 236 -3.67 15.64 0.69
N THR A 237 -4.91 16.13 0.70
CA THR A 237 -5.70 16.36 -0.53
C THR A 237 -5.15 17.50 -1.41
N GLY A 238 -4.21 18.29 -0.91
CA GLY A 238 -3.54 19.32 -1.69
C GLY A 238 -2.24 18.85 -2.38
N ILE A 239 -1.84 17.57 -2.20
CA ILE A 239 -0.56 17.10 -2.73
C ILE A 239 -0.64 16.66 -4.19
N TYR A 240 -1.77 16.12 -4.62
CA TYR A 240 -1.94 15.62 -5.98
C TYR A 240 -2.45 16.69 -6.93
N ASP A 241 -1.97 16.61 -8.17
CA ASP A 241 -2.29 17.54 -9.26
C ASP A 241 -3.40 16.99 -10.16
N GLU A 242 -3.57 15.65 -10.13
CA GLU A 242 -4.56 14.94 -10.95
C GLU A 242 -5.09 13.71 -10.20
N ILE A 243 -6.34 13.34 -10.51
CA ILE A 243 -6.94 12.08 -10.07
C ILE A 243 -7.14 11.19 -11.29
N PHE A 244 -6.58 9.99 -11.27
CA PHE A 244 -6.79 8.96 -12.27
C PHE A 244 -7.79 7.92 -11.77
N LYS A 245 -8.85 7.67 -12.53
CA LYS A 245 -9.84 6.64 -12.21
C LYS A 245 -9.49 5.35 -12.97
N ALA A 246 -9.33 4.23 -12.24
CA ALA A 246 -9.02 2.93 -12.82
C ALA A 246 -10.23 2.00 -12.75
N ALA A 247 -10.59 1.37 -13.86
CA ALA A 247 -11.56 0.29 -13.88
C ALA A 247 -10.92 -1.01 -13.35
N GLY A 248 -11.75 -1.87 -12.72
CA GLY A 248 -11.26 -3.14 -12.17
C GLY A 248 -10.70 -4.07 -13.25
N ASP A 249 -11.32 -4.13 -14.40
CA ASP A 249 -10.89 -5.02 -15.50
C ASP A 249 -9.58 -4.55 -16.12
N ASP A 250 -9.33 -3.24 -16.20
CA ASP A 250 -8.05 -2.67 -16.64
C ASP A 250 -6.93 -2.97 -15.64
N ALA A 251 -7.24 -2.93 -14.35
CA ALA A 251 -6.29 -3.32 -13.31
C ALA A 251 -5.86 -4.80 -13.45
N PHE A 252 -6.80 -5.70 -13.69
CA PHE A 252 -6.50 -7.12 -13.94
C PHE A 252 -5.68 -7.29 -15.23
N ALA A 253 -6.05 -6.63 -16.31
CA ALA A 253 -5.35 -6.70 -17.58
C ALA A 253 -3.89 -6.24 -17.45
N ALA A 254 -3.65 -5.10 -16.80
CA ALA A 254 -2.32 -4.55 -16.60
C ALA A 254 -1.44 -5.45 -15.70
N ALA A 255 -1.99 -6.03 -14.62
CA ALA A 255 -1.26 -6.98 -13.79
C ALA A 255 -0.87 -8.24 -14.56
N LYS A 256 -1.78 -8.79 -15.38
CA LYS A 256 -1.49 -9.92 -16.28
C LYS A 256 -0.46 -9.55 -17.36
N LEU A 257 -0.52 -8.33 -17.89
CA LEU A 257 0.45 -7.83 -18.87
C LEU A 257 1.87 -7.79 -18.28
N LEU A 258 2.01 -7.22 -17.07
CA LEU A 258 3.29 -7.13 -16.37
C LEU A 258 3.90 -8.52 -16.13
N ALA A 259 3.08 -9.46 -15.68
CA ALA A 259 3.53 -10.84 -15.47
C ALA A 259 3.99 -11.50 -16.78
N LYS A 260 3.26 -11.32 -17.89
CA LYS A 260 3.57 -11.92 -19.18
C LYS A 260 4.76 -11.29 -19.88
N LYS A 261 4.98 -9.98 -19.73
CA LYS A 261 5.99 -9.24 -20.49
C LYS A 261 7.28 -9.01 -19.70
N GLU A 262 7.17 -8.74 -18.41
CA GLU A 262 8.33 -8.42 -17.56
C GLU A 262 8.65 -9.54 -16.55
N GLY A 263 7.82 -10.59 -16.45
CA GLY A 263 8.01 -11.67 -15.48
C GLY A 263 7.73 -11.26 -14.04
N ILE A 264 7.00 -10.17 -13.83
CA ILE A 264 6.72 -9.58 -12.50
C ILE A 264 5.23 -9.79 -12.16
N SER A 265 4.95 -10.65 -11.18
CA SER A 265 3.59 -10.92 -10.71
C SER A 265 3.21 -10.00 -9.56
N VAL A 266 2.15 -9.22 -9.73
CA VAL A 266 1.72 -8.19 -8.78
C VAL A 266 0.24 -8.29 -8.46
N GLY A 267 -0.19 -7.62 -7.37
CA GLY A 267 -1.58 -7.58 -6.96
C GLY A 267 -2.45 -6.64 -7.81
N ILE A 268 -3.75 -6.62 -7.50
CA ILE A 268 -4.77 -5.92 -8.30
C ILE A 268 -4.53 -4.40 -8.29
N SER A 269 -4.29 -3.80 -7.13
CA SER A 269 -4.01 -2.35 -7.04
C SER A 269 -2.67 -1.96 -7.68
N SER A 270 -1.72 -2.88 -7.73
CA SER A 270 -0.47 -2.71 -8.49
C SER A 270 -0.75 -2.66 -9.99
N GLY A 271 -1.61 -3.54 -10.49
CA GLY A 271 -2.09 -3.50 -11.88
C GLY A 271 -2.79 -2.19 -12.22
N ALA A 272 -3.64 -1.69 -11.31
CA ALA A 272 -4.28 -0.39 -11.48
C ALA A 272 -3.26 0.75 -11.60
N ALA A 273 -2.22 0.77 -10.74
CA ALA A 273 -1.17 1.79 -10.80
C ALA A 273 -0.36 1.70 -12.10
N LEU A 274 -0.03 0.49 -12.56
CA LEU A 274 0.62 0.29 -13.84
C LEU A 274 -0.25 0.74 -15.01
N HIS A 275 -1.55 0.40 -15.01
CA HIS A 275 -2.49 0.87 -16.04
C HIS A 275 -2.49 2.39 -16.12
N GLY A 276 -2.62 3.07 -14.97
CA GLY A 276 -2.58 4.53 -14.93
C GLY A 276 -1.25 5.09 -15.45
N ALA A 277 -0.12 4.48 -15.11
CA ALA A 277 1.20 4.90 -15.62
C ALA A 277 1.31 4.74 -17.14
N ILE A 278 0.79 3.63 -17.71
CA ILE A 278 0.75 3.39 -19.15
C ILE A 278 -0.12 4.44 -19.86
N GLU A 279 -1.31 4.73 -19.34
CA GLU A 279 -2.20 5.76 -19.93
C GLU A 279 -1.60 7.17 -19.83
N LEU A 280 -0.89 7.49 -18.74
CA LEU A 280 -0.11 8.73 -18.65
C LEU A 280 1.04 8.77 -19.68
N ALA A 281 1.73 7.64 -19.88
CA ALA A 281 2.84 7.53 -20.82
C ALA A 281 2.42 7.68 -22.29
N LYS A 282 1.17 7.33 -22.63
CA LYS A 282 0.62 7.50 -23.97
C LYS A 282 0.30 8.96 -24.33
N ARG A 283 0.24 9.84 -23.34
CA ARG A 283 -0.10 11.26 -23.57
C ARG A 283 1.06 11.97 -24.25
N PRO A 284 0.83 12.71 -25.36
CA PRO A 284 1.89 13.40 -26.11
C PRO A 284 2.73 14.37 -25.26
N GLU A 285 2.10 15.04 -24.29
CA GLU A 285 2.77 15.97 -23.36
C GLU A 285 3.74 15.28 -22.39
N ASN A 286 3.67 13.97 -22.27
CA ASN A 286 4.54 13.17 -21.41
C ASN A 286 5.67 12.47 -22.15
N LYS A 287 5.84 12.74 -23.45
CA LYS A 287 6.98 12.26 -24.23
C LYS A 287 8.31 12.62 -23.57
N GLY A 288 9.17 11.62 -23.36
CA GLY A 288 10.50 11.77 -22.76
C GLY A 288 10.48 11.95 -21.24
N LYS A 289 9.30 11.90 -20.58
CA LYS A 289 9.20 12.01 -19.12
C LYS A 289 9.40 10.66 -18.43
N VAL A 290 9.79 10.73 -17.17
CA VAL A 290 9.94 9.57 -16.26
C VAL A 290 8.73 9.49 -15.34
N ILE A 291 7.98 8.39 -15.47
CA ILE A 291 6.76 8.12 -14.71
C ILE A 291 7.03 6.97 -13.73
N VAL A 292 6.81 7.20 -12.45
CA VAL A 292 7.00 6.18 -11.40
C VAL A 292 5.64 5.75 -10.87
N ALA A 293 5.33 4.45 -10.99
CA ALA A 293 4.16 3.81 -10.39
C ALA A 293 4.57 3.00 -9.15
N VAL A 294 3.87 3.21 -8.02
CA VAL A 294 4.09 2.38 -6.84
C VAL A 294 3.22 1.14 -6.91
N LEU A 295 3.85 -0.04 -6.90
CA LEU A 295 3.19 -1.36 -6.93
C LEU A 295 3.20 -1.97 -5.52
N PRO A 296 2.05 -1.93 -4.80
CA PRO A 296 2.00 -2.17 -3.35
C PRO A 296 2.32 -3.59 -2.91
N ASP A 297 1.94 -4.63 -3.67
CA ASP A 297 2.06 -6.03 -3.25
C ASP A 297 2.18 -7.00 -4.41
N SER A 298 2.42 -8.30 -4.08
CA SER A 298 2.56 -9.37 -5.06
C SER A 298 1.22 -9.99 -5.46
N GLY A 299 1.22 -10.71 -6.58
CA GLY A 299 0.07 -11.50 -7.06
C GLY A 299 -0.28 -12.68 -6.17
N ASP A 300 0.64 -13.20 -5.37
CA ASP A 300 0.48 -14.42 -4.56
C ASP A 300 -0.69 -14.36 -3.57
N ARG A 301 -1.13 -13.15 -3.22
CA ARG A 301 -2.26 -12.91 -2.30
C ARG A 301 -3.63 -12.98 -2.97
N TYR A 302 -3.67 -13.21 -4.29
CA TYR A 302 -4.87 -13.08 -5.12
C TYR A 302 -5.19 -14.30 -5.96
N TYR A 303 -4.57 -15.47 -5.70
CA TYR A 303 -4.76 -16.69 -6.48
C TYR A 303 -6.21 -17.16 -6.57
N SER A 304 -7.02 -16.91 -5.54
CA SER A 304 -8.44 -17.24 -5.50
C SER A 304 -9.36 -16.14 -6.08
N THR A 305 -8.80 -15.10 -6.69
CA THR A 305 -9.56 -13.98 -7.25
C THR A 305 -9.58 -14.02 -8.77
N ALA A 306 -10.43 -13.19 -9.39
CA ALA A 306 -10.51 -13.04 -10.84
C ALA A 306 -9.20 -12.57 -11.52
N LEU A 307 -8.17 -12.21 -10.76
CA LEU A 307 -6.85 -11.95 -11.31
C LEU A 307 -6.21 -13.21 -11.92
N PHE A 308 -6.46 -14.39 -11.32
CA PHE A 308 -5.88 -15.66 -11.74
C PHE A 308 -6.91 -16.70 -12.18
N THR A 309 -8.17 -16.54 -11.76
CA THR A 309 -9.28 -17.38 -12.22
C THR A 309 -10.00 -16.65 -13.35
N GLU A 310 -10.13 -17.29 -14.50
CA GLU A 310 -10.91 -16.77 -15.61
C GLU A 310 -12.39 -16.82 -15.35
#